data_cb9974846f047344ede186c36cb48589
#
_entry.id   cb9974846f047344ede186c36cb48589
#
_cell.length_a   1.000
_cell.length_b   1.000
_cell.length_c   1.000
_cell.angle_alpha   90.00
_cell.angle_beta   90.00
_cell.angle_gamma   90.00
#
_symmetry.space_group_name_H-M   'P 1'
#
loop_
_entity.id
_entity.type
_entity.pdbx_description
1 polymer ?
#
loop_
_entity_poly.entity_id
_entity_poly.type
_entity_poly.pdbx_seq_one_letter_code
_entity_poly.pdbx_strand_id
1 'polypeptide(L)'
;MELTIEQALQQGVAAHKKGKVQEAERFYRAVLKAQPKHPHANHNLGVLAISLNKAEVAVPLFKIAVETNPKIEQFWLSYIGALLKLNQVQNAKRLLKKARKKGFGGDKFVALETQVKQASQTSNPPSLEKNKNTDNLSQARLNSLLTLFQAGQNDKTEKLALSITQEFPHHSFAWKVLGAIFKQTDQLLKS
;
A
#
# COMPACT_ATOMS: atom_id res chain seq x y z
N MET A 1 39.24 -3.74 14.60
CA MET A 1 39.05 -4.13 13.18
C MET A 1 37.62 -3.75 12.76
N GLU A 2 37.50 -2.98 11.72
CA GLU A 2 36.17 -2.72 11.13
C GLU A 2 35.70 -3.97 10.37
N LEU A 3 34.46 -4.34 10.56
CA LEU A 3 33.86 -5.46 9.85
C LEU A 3 33.65 -5.11 8.39
N THR A 4 33.92 -6.03 7.49
CA THR A 4 33.50 -5.87 6.08
C THR A 4 31.96 -5.95 6.01
N ILE A 5 31.39 -5.44 4.91
CA ILE A 5 29.93 -5.49 4.64
C ILE A 5 29.43 -6.92 4.69
N GLU A 6 30.17 -7.85 4.12
CA GLU A 6 29.82 -9.26 4.11
C GLU A 6 29.84 -9.87 5.52
N GLN A 7 30.89 -9.58 6.30
CA GLN A 7 30.96 -10.03 7.70
C GLN A 7 29.83 -9.46 8.54
N ALA A 8 29.52 -8.16 8.39
CA ALA A 8 28.39 -7.55 9.09
C ALA A 8 27.05 -8.21 8.70
N LEU A 9 26.84 -8.50 7.41
CA LEU A 9 25.65 -9.21 6.95
C LEU A 9 25.53 -10.60 7.57
N GLN A 10 26.63 -11.38 7.56
CA GLN A 10 26.68 -12.73 8.14
C GLN A 10 26.40 -12.69 9.65
N GLN A 11 26.98 -11.75 10.38
CA GLN A 11 26.70 -11.59 11.81
C GLN A 11 25.24 -11.21 12.07
N GLY A 12 24.66 -10.32 11.24
CA GLY A 12 23.24 -10.00 11.30
C GLY A 12 22.35 -11.23 11.10
N VAL A 13 22.67 -12.06 10.11
CA VAL A 13 21.94 -13.33 9.87
C VAL A 13 22.09 -14.29 11.05
N ALA A 14 23.29 -14.44 11.59
CA ALA A 14 23.55 -15.30 12.75
C ALA A 14 22.80 -14.81 14.02
N ALA A 15 22.79 -13.51 14.28
CA ALA A 15 22.02 -12.90 15.36
C ALA A 15 20.51 -13.11 15.18
N HIS A 16 20.01 -12.92 13.95
CA HIS A 16 18.59 -13.13 13.63
C HIS A 16 18.15 -14.57 13.89
N LYS A 17 18.95 -15.56 13.42
CA LYS A 17 18.69 -17.00 13.69
C LYS A 17 18.66 -17.34 15.17
N LYS A 18 19.42 -16.64 16.00
CA LYS A 18 19.45 -16.79 17.46
C LYS A 18 18.36 -15.99 18.20
N GLY A 19 17.45 -15.33 17.46
CA GLY A 19 16.41 -14.49 18.05
C GLY A 19 16.91 -13.17 18.65
N LYS A 20 18.18 -12.81 18.45
CA LYS A 20 18.79 -11.56 18.93
C LYS A 20 18.41 -10.39 18.01
N VAL A 21 17.14 -9.98 18.10
CA VAL A 21 16.50 -9.02 17.20
C VAL A 21 17.26 -7.69 17.11
N GLN A 22 17.61 -7.09 18.25
CA GLN A 22 18.30 -5.80 18.30
C GLN A 22 19.71 -5.86 17.69
N GLU A 23 20.43 -6.97 17.96
CA GLU A 23 21.76 -7.19 17.41
C GLU A 23 21.69 -7.38 15.89
N ALA A 24 20.74 -8.17 15.40
CA ALA A 24 20.50 -8.38 13.97
C ALA A 24 20.16 -7.06 13.27
N GLU A 25 19.26 -6.25 13.85
CA GLU A 25 18.88 -4.95 13.29
C GLU A 25 20.09 -4.02 13.18
N ARG A 26 20.93 -3.95 14.22
CA ARG A 26 22.15 -3.14 14.22
C ARG A 26 23.08 -3.50 13.07
N PHE A 27 23.31 -4.79 12.84
CA PHE A 27 24.15 -5.24 11.75
C PHE A 27 23.56 -4.93 10.37
N TYR A 28 22.26 -5.22 10.16
CA TYR A 28 21.61 -4.90 8.89
C TYR A 28 21.62 -3.40 8.59
N ARG A 29 21.38 -2.56 9.61
CA ARG A 29 21.46 -1.10 9.46
C ARG A 29 22.89 -0.62 9.18
N ALA A 30 23.92 -1.24 9.75
CA ALA A 30 25.32 -0.93 9.45
C ALA A 30 25.65 -1.23 7.98
N VAL A 31 25.19 -2.38 7.46
CA VAL A 31 25.31 -2.71 6.02
C VAL A 31 24.58 -1.67 5.16
N LEU A 32 23.35 -1.29 5.51
CA LEU A 32 22.55 -0.32 4.76
C LEU A 32 23.07 1.11 4.86
N LYS A 33 23.80 1.46 5.91
CA LYS A 33 24.50 2.75 6.01
C LYS A 33 25.63 2.85 4.98
N ALA A 34 26.34 1.76 4.75
CA ALA A 34 27.43 1.70 3.75
C ALA A 34 26.88 1.47 2.32
N GLN A 35 25.85 0.62 2.19
CA GLN A 35 25.21 0.27 0.92
C GLN A 35 23.68 0.32 1.05
N PRO A 36 23.03 1.47 0.85
CA PRO A 36 21.58 1.64 1.06
C PRO A 36 20.69 0.71 0.22
N LYS A 37 21.19 0.27 -0.93
CA LYS A 37 20.47 -0.65 -1.84
C LYS A 37 20.95 -2.09 -1.74
N HIS A 38 21.70 -2.49 -0.69
CA HIS A 38 22.15 -3.86 -0.53
C HIS A 38 20.95 -4.83 -0.45
N PRO A 39 20.76 -5.76 -1.42
CA PRO A 39 19.51 -6.49 -1.56
C PRO A 39 19.20 -7.41 -0.38
N HIS A 40 20.20 -8.18 0.08
CA HIS A 40 20.01 -9.09 1.21
C HIS A 40 19.82 -8.36 2.54
N ALA A 41 20.50 -7.24 2.77
CA ALA A 41 20.33 -6.47 4.00
C ALA A 41 18.91 -5.85 4.07
N ASN A 42 18.43 -5.27 2.95
CA ASN A 42 17.06 -4.79 2.86
C ASN A 42 16.04 -5.92 3.09
N HIS A 43 16.22 -7.07 2.41
CA HIS A 43 15.33 -8.20 2.61
C HIS A 43 15.31 -8.68 4.07
N ASN A 44 16.49 -8.91 4.67
CA ASN A 44 16.59 -9.45 6.03
C ASN A 44 16.06 -8.47 7.08
N LEU A 45 16.30 -7.17 6.92
CA LEU A 45 15.70 -6.15 7.77
C LEU A 45 14.17 -6.09 7.61
N GLY A 46 13.67 -6.29 6.39
CA GLY A 46 12.24 -6.43 6.11
C GLY A 46 11.64 -7.66 6.81
N VAL A 47 12.30 -8.81 6.75
CA VAL A 47 11.87 -10.04 7.47
C VAL A 47 11.84 -9.79 8.98
N LEU A 48 12.85 -9.12 9.52
CA LEU A 48 12.88 -8.73 10.93
C LEU A 48 11.72 -7.80 11.30
N ALA A 49 11.40 -6.83 10.44
CA ALA A 49 10.25 -5.94 10.65
C ALA A 49 8.91 -6.72 10.63
N ILE A 50 8.76 -7.73 9.76
CA ILE A 50 7.58 -8.61 9.74
C ILE A 50 7.45 -9.40 11.03
N SER A 51 8.56 -9.93 11.60
CA SER A 51 8.53 -10.66 12.88
C SER A 51 8.11 -9.77 14.05
N LEU A 52 8.34 -8.47 13.94
CA LEU A 52 7.91 -7.44 14.91
C LEU A 52 6.52 -6.83 14.59
N ASN A 53 5.77 -7.44 13.68
CA ASN A 53 4.46 -6.98 13.24
C ASN A 53 4.45 -5.57 12.59
N LYS A 54 5.59 -5.13 12.06
CA LYS A 54 5.79 -3.82 11.40
C LYS A 54 5.82 -3.97 9.88
N ALA A 55 4.70 -4.45 9.31
CA ALA A 55 4.62 -4.73 7.87
C ALA A 55 4.79 -3.46 7.00
N GLU A 56 4.35 -2.29 7.49
CA GLU A 56 4.52 -1.00 6.84
C GLU A 56 6.00 -0.66 6.60
N VAL A 57 6.85 -0.98 7.58
CA VAL A 57 8.30 -0.78 7.49
C VAL A 57 8.94 -1.80 6.54
N ALA A 58 8.42 -3.02 6.51
CA ALA A 58 8.97 -4.11 5.68
C ALA A 58 8.74 -3.89 4.18
N VAL A 59 7.58 -3.35 3.79
CA VAL A 59 7.19 -3.18 2.38
C VAL A 59 8.20 -2.37 1.56
N PRO A 60 8.65 -1.17 1.96
CA PRO A 60 9.67 -0.42 1.21
C PRO A 60 11.02 -1.15 1.15
N LEU A 61 11.39 -1.87 2.20
CA LEU A 61 12.64 -2.65 2.23
C LEU A 61 12.59 -3.81 1.23
N PHE A 62 11.50 -4.57 1.21
CA PHE A 62 11.32 -5.64 0.22
C PHE A 62 11.25 -5.11 -1.21
N LYS A 63 10.65 -3.94 -1.40
CA LYS A 63 10.64 -3.28 -2.72
C LYS A 63 12.06 -3.04 -3.22
N ILE A 64 12.93 -2.45 -2.39
CA ILE A 64 14.35 -2.21 -2.74
C ILE A 64 15.06 -3.54 -3.05
N ALA A 65 14.85 -4.58 -2.24
CA ALA A 65 15.46 -5.89 -2.47
C ALA A 65 15.09 -6.48 -3.83
N VAL A 66 13.80 -6.47 -4.19
CA VAL A 66 13.29 -6.96 -5.49
C VAL A 66 13.80 -6.10 -6.66
N GLU A 67 13.82 -4.78 -6.52
CA GLU A 67 14.29 -3.87 -7.58
C GLU A 67 15.79 -4.01 -7.84
N THR A 68 16.58 -4.24 -6.78
CA THR A 68 18.03 -4.38 -6.88
C THR A 68 18.46 -5.76 -7.37
N ASN A 69 17.80 -6.82 -6.90
CA ASN A 69 18.07 -8.19 -7.36
C ASN A 69 16.77 -8.94 -7.64
N PRO A 70 16.19 -8.77 -8.83
CA PRO A 70 14.91 -9.38 -9.18
C PRO A 70 14.98 -10.88 -9.47
N LYS A 71 16.18 -11.50 -9.44
CA LYS A 71 16.36 -12.92 -9.71
C LYS A 71 16.10 -13.82 -8.49
N ILE A 72 16.01 -13.25 -7.30
CA ILE A 72 15.82 -14.01 -6.06
C ILE A 72 14.33 -14.16 -5.77
N GLU A 73 13.83 -15.37 -5.93
CA GLU A 73 12.43 -15.75 -5.71
C GLU A 73 11.92 -15.34 -4.31
N GLN A 74 12.73 -15.59 -3.29
CA GLN A 74 12.37 -15.30 -1.89
C GLN A 74 12.02 -13.84 -1.64
N PHE A 75 12.63 -12.89 -2.36
CA PHE A 75 12.34 -11.48 -2.23
C PHE A 75 10.91 -11.14 -2.68
N TRP A 76 10.48 -11.75 -3.78
CA TRP A 76 9.11 -11.61 -4.28
C TRP A 76 8.09 -12.21 -3.33
N LEU A 77 8.36 -13.42 -2.82
CA LEU A 77 7.47 -14.08 -1.86
C LEU A 77 7.28 -13.22 -0.60
N SER A 78 8.38 -12.72 -0.03
CA SER A 78 8.34 -11.86 1.16
C SER A 78 7.59 -10.55 0.90
N TYR A 79 7.81 -9.93 -0.24
CA TYR A 79 7.14 -8.68 -0.61
C TYR A 79 5.63 -8.89 -0.80
N ILE A 80 5.22 -9.91 -1.55
CA ILE A 80 3.81 -10.25 -1.75
C ILE A 80 3.13 -10.56 -0.40
N GLY A 81 3.77 -11.38 0.45
CA GLY A 81 3.28 -11.69 1.78
C GLY A 81 3.09 -10.46 2.68
N ALA A 82 4.03 -9.51 2.63
CA ALA A 82 3.93 -8.26 3.39
C ALA A 82 2.76 -7.39 2.91
N LEU A 83 2.54 -7.29 1.60
CA LEU A 83 1.39 -6.58 1.03
C LEU A 83 0.06 -7.20 1.45
N LEU A 84 -0.03 -8.54 1.51
CA LEU A 84 -1.22 -9.24 2.00
C LEU A 84 -1.48 -8.96 3.48
N LYS A 85 -0.42 -8.93 4.31
CA LYS A 85 -0.55 -8.55 5.73
C LYS A 85 -1.12 -7.13 5.92
N LEU A 86 -0.84 -6.23 4.99
CA LEU A 86 -1.38 -4.87 4.98
C LEU A 86 -2.73 -4.74 4.26
N ASN A 87 -3.36 -5.85 3.91
CA ASN A 87 -4.58 -5.88 3.09
C ASN A 87 -4.46 -5.13 1.75
N GLN A 88 -3.23 -4.95 1.25
CA GLN A 88 -2.96 -4.32 -0.04
C GLN A 88 -3.10 -5.32 -1.19
N VAL A 89 -4.27 -5.93 -1.30
CA VAL A 89 -4.56 -7.06 -2.18
C VAL A 89 -4.28 -6.75 -3.66
N GLN A 90 -4.65 -5.54 -4.12
CA GLN A 90 -4.42 -5.14 -5.52
C GLN A 90 -2.93 -4.99 -5.85
N ASN A 91 -2.13 -4.48 -4.90
CA ASN A 91 -0.68 -4.38 -5.06
C ASN A 91 -0.04 -5.78 -5.05
N ALA A 92 -0.46 -6.67 -4.16
CA ALA A 92 -0.04 -8.07 -4.12
C ALA A 92 -0.34 -8.78 -5.45
N LYS A 93 -1.55 -8.62 -6.00
CA LYS A 93 -1.95 -9.19 -7.30
C LYS A 93 -1.08 -8.69 -8.46
N ARG A 94 -0.80 -7.38 -8.50
CA ARG A 94 0.08 -6.79 -9.53
C ARG A 94 1.51 -7.34 -9.42
N LEU A 95 2.02 -7.45 -8.20
CA LEU A 95 3.37 -7.95 -7.94
C LEU A 95 3.49 -9.43 -8.29
N LEU A 96 2.50 -10.24 -7.92
CA LEU A 96 2.40 -11.65 -8.28
C LEU A 96 2.44 -11.85 -9.80
N LYS A 97 1.67 -11.06 -10.56
CA LYS A 97 1.71 -11.10 -12.03
C LYS A 97 3.09 -10.75 -12.59
N LYS A 98 3.80 -9.78 -11.98
CA LYS A 98 5.18 -9.43 -12.37
C LYS A 98 6.15 -10.57 -12.08
N ALA A 99 6.04 -11.24 -10.94
CA ALA A 99 6.87 -12.39 -10.57
C ALA A 99 6.67 -13.55 -11.57
N ARG A 100 5.42 -13.86 -11.93
CA ARG A 100 5.10 -14.89 -12.94
C ARG A 100 5.72 -14.57 -14.31
N LYS A 101 5.66 -13.30 -14.75
CA LYS A 101 6.30 -12.87 -16.00
C LYS A 101 7.82 -13.03 -15.99
N LYS A 102 8.44 -13.09 -14.81
CA LYS A 102 9.89 -13.37 -14.66
C LYS A 102 10.21 -14.86 -14.55
N GLY A 103 9.21 -15.73 -14.68
CA GLY A 103 9.38 -17.17 -14.65
C GLY A 103 9.29 -17.80 -13.26
N PHE A 104 8.97 -17.04 -12.21
CA PHE A 104 8.76 -17.60 -10.88
C PHE A 104 7.44 -18.35 -10.80
N GLY A 105 7.48 -19.53 -10.17
CA GLY A 105 6.34 -20.43 -10.06
C GLY A 105 6.53 -21.38 -8.87
N GLY A 106 5.77 -22.47 -8.88
CA GLY A 106 5.85 -23.49 -7.83
C GLY A 106 4.85 -23.24 -6.68
N ASP A 107 4.86 -24.17 -5.71
CA ASP A 107 3.81 -24.30 -4.68
C ASP A 107 3.65 -23.05 -3.81
N LYS A 108 4.76 -22.37 -3.49
CA LYS A 108 4.73 -21.15 -2.68
C LYS A 108 4.00 -20.00 -3.38
N PHE A 109 4.18 -19.88 -4.70
CA PHE A 109 3.43 -18.89 -5.49
C PHE A 109 1.97 -19.28 -5.67
N VAL A 110 1.67 -20.56 -5.84
CA VAL A 110 0.28 -21.07 -5.88
C VAL A 110 -0.44 -20.79 -4.56
N ALA A 111 0.23 -21.00 -3.43
CA ALA A 111 -0.32 -20.67 -2.12
C ALA A 111 -0.62 -19.15 -2.00
N LEU A 112 0.30 -18.28 -2.43
CA LEU A 112 0.07 -16.84 -2.43
C LEU A 112 -1.04 -16.42 -3.41
N GLU A 113 -1.16 -17.05 -4.57
CA GLU A 113 -2.28 -16.82 -5.51
C GLU A 113 -3.62 -17.14 -4.86
N THR A 114 -3.68 -18.25 -4.14
CA THR A 114 -4.88 -18.65 -3.40
C THR A 114 -5.23 -17.62 -2.31
N GLN A 115 -4.24 -17.17 -1.54
CA GLN A 115 -4.43 -16.11 -0.54
C GLN A 115 -4.89 -14.79 -1.18
N VAL A 116 -4.29 -14.39 -2.30
CA VAL A 116 -4.73 -13.18 -3.04
C VAL A 116 -6.15 -13.32 -3.54
N LYS A 117 -6.54 -14.49 -4.07
CA LYS A 117 -7.92 -14.75 -4.50
C LYS A 117 -8.91 -14.68 -3.34
N GLN A 118 -8.61 -15.34 -2.23
CA GLN A 118 -9.43 -15.31 -1.01
C GLN A 118 -9.55 -13.90 -0.44
N ALA A 119 -8.43 -13.19 -0.30
CA ALA A 119 -8.43 -11.81 0.16
C ALA A 119 -9.19 -10.87 -0.78
N SER A 120 -9.16 -11.14 -2.11
CA SER A 120 -9.98 -10.38 -3.08
C SER A 120 -11.47 -10.63 -2.92
N GLN A 121 -11.86 -11.82 -2.48
CA GLN A 121 -13.26 -12.18 -2.24
C GLN A 121 -13.77 -11.62 -0.90
N THR A 122 -12.92 -11.61 0.12
CA THR A 122 -13.27 -11.05 1.45
C THR A 122 -13.15 -9.52 1.49
N SER A 123 -12.36 -8.93 0.61
CA SER A 123 -12.29 -7.46 0.41
C SER A 123 -13.43 -6.93 -0.45
N ASN A 124 -14.15 -7.80 -1.14
CA ASN A 124 -15.47 -7.50 -1.64
C ASN A 124 -16.44 -7.90 -0.51
N PRO A 125 -17.24 -6.98 0.04
CA PRO A 125 -18.46 -7.38 0.71
C PRO A 125 -19.18 -8.36 -0.24
N PRO A 126 -19.93 -9.38 0.31
CA PRO A 126 -20.55 -10.42 -0.51
C PRO A 126 -21.17 -9.74 -1.71
N SER A 127 -20.79 -10.20 -2.88
CA SER A 127 -21.21 -9.65 -4.17
C SER A 127 -22.70 -9.33 -4.13
N LEU A 128 -22.99 -8.11 -3.71
CA LEU A 128 -24.16 -7.45 -4.23
C LEU A 128 -23.88 -7.41 -5.73
N GLU A 129 -24.68 -8.15 -6.44
CA GLU A 129 -24.78 -8.13 -7.90
C GLU A 129 -24.40 -6.76 -8.40
N LYS A 130 -23.58 -6.71 -9.45
CA LYS A 130 -23.29 -5.48 -10.18
C LYS A 130 -24.64 -4.77 -10.40
N ASN A 131 -25.08 -4.07 -9.40
CA ASN A 131 -26.21 -3.21 -9.53
C ASN A 131 -25.68 -2.00 -10.27
N LYS A 132 -25.84 -2.01 -11.60
CA LYS A 132 -25.56 -0.88 -12.47
C LYS A 132 -26.22 0.43 -11.99
N ASN A 133 -27.12 0.32 -11.00
CA ASN A 133 -27.83 1.44 -10.40
C ASN A 133 -27.01 2.22 -9.35
N THR A 134 -25.99 1.60 -8.67
CA THR A 134 -25.19 2.35 -7.68
C THR A 134 -24.18 3.28 -8.33
N ASP A 135 -23.60 2.89 -9.47
CA ASP A 135 -22.72 3.77 -10.26
C ASP A 135 -23.54 4.90 -10.92
N ASN A 136 -24.75 4.61 -11.41
CA ASN A 136 -25.64 5.62 -11.97
C ASN A 136 -26.19 6.58 -10.90
N LEU A 137 -26.50 6.12 -9.71
CA LEU A 137 -26.94 6.99 -8.61
C LEU A 137 -25.81 7.91 -8.13
N SER A 138 -24.60 7.38 -8.01
CA SER A 138 -23.39 8.15 -7.72
C SER A 138 -23.11 9.18 -8.81
N GLN A 139 -23.19 8.81 -10.07
CA GLN A 139 -22.97 9.71 -11.19
C GLN A 139 -24.06 10.80 -11.29
N ALA A 140 -25.32 10.42 -11.06
CA ALA A 140 -26.42 11.39 -11.01
C ALA A 140 -26.26 12.43 -9.90
N ARG A 141 -25.83 12.00 -8.68
CA ARG A 141 -25.54 12.91 -7.57
C ARG A 141 -24.35 13.83 -7.88
N LEU A 142 -23.31 13.31 -8.55
CA LEU A 142 -22.15 14.12 -8.96
C LEU A 142 -22.54 15.15 -10.01
N ASN A 143 -23.37 14.78 -10.98
CA ASN A 143 -23.90 15.71 -11.97
C ASN A 143 -24.78 16.79 -11.32
N SER A 144 -25.64 16.40 -10.36
CA SER A 144 -26.42 17.36 -9.58
C SER A 144 -25.55 18.34 -8.79
N LEU A 145 -24.48 17.80 -8.16
CA LEU A 145 -23.51 18.63 -7.43
C LEU A 145 -22.84 19.66 -8.35
N LEU A 146 -22.42 19.23 -9.53
CA LEU A 146 -21.79 20.09 -10.53
C LEU A 146 -22.76 21.17 -11.01
N THR A 147 -23.99 20.78 -11.32
CA THR A 147 -25.03 21.73 -11.79
C THR A 147 -25.35 22.78 -10.72
N LEU A 148 -25.52 22.39 -9.45
CA LEU A 148 -25.75 23.31 -8.34
C LEU A 148 -24.57 24.25 -8.12
N PHE A 149 -23.35 23.74 -8.22
CA PHE A 149 -22.13 24.53 -8.10
C PHE A 149 -22.02 25.57 -9.23
N GLN A 150 -22.26 25.16 -10.48
CA GLN A 150 -22.26 26.05 -11.65
C GLN A 150 -23.38 27.10 -11.59
N ALA A 151 -24.52 26.76 -11.00
CA ALA A 151 -25.64 27.68 -10.80
C ALA A 151 -25.46 28.66 -9.61
N GLY A 152 -24.32 28.60 -8.91
CA GLY A 152 -24.00 29.45 -7.78
C GLY A 152 -24.87 29.19 -6.52
N GLN A 153 -25.57 28.06 -6.46
CA GLN A 153 -26.44 27.71 -5.32
C GLN A 153 -25.62 27.12 -4.18
N ASN A 154 -24.78 27.94 -3.55
CA ASN A 154 -23.76 27.51 -2.59
C ASN A 154 -24.32 26.69 -1.42
N ASP A 155 -25.46 27.09 -0.80
CA ASP A 155 -26.05 26.36 0.33
C ASP A 155 -26.49 24.94 -0.03
N LYS A 156 -27.10 24.77 -1.20
CA LYS A 156 -27.54 23.46 -1.68
C LYS A 156 -26.36 22.60 -2.11
N THR A 157 -25.37 23.22 -2.72
CA THR A 157 -24.13 22.55 -3.15
C THR A 157 -23.35 22.05 -1.94
N GLU A 158 -23.23 22.86 -0.89
CA GLU A 158 -22.56 22.48 0.36
C GLU A 158 -23.25 21.30 1.02
N LYS A 159 -24.58 21.34 1.21
CA LYS A 159 -25.34 20.24 1.80
C LYS A 159 -25.20 18.94 1.01
N LEU A 160 -25.25 19.00 -0.31
CA LEU A 160 -25.09 17.82 -1.16
C LEU A 160 -23.64 17.30 -1.12
N ALA A 161 -22.65 18.19 -1.16
CA ALA A 161 -21.25 17.82 -1.07
C ALA A 161 -20.90 17.18 0.28
N LEU A 162 -21.41 17.71 1.40
CA LEU A 162 -21.26 17.12 2.73
C LEU A 162 -21.89 15.73 2.80
N SER A 163 -23.09 15.56 2.28
CA SER A 163 -23.74 14.23 2.22
C SER A 163 -22.89 13.23 1.44
N ILE A 164 -22.33 13.65 0.30
CA ILE A 164 -21.45 12.78 -0.51
C ILE A 164 -20.15 12.48 0.22
N THR A 165 -19.53 13.43 0.92
CA THR A 165 -18.27 13.17 1.66
C THR A 165 -18.49 12.31 2.90
N GLN A 166 -19.65 12.33 3.53
CA GLN A 166 -20.01 11.44 4.61
C GLN A 166 -20.21 9.99 4.12
N GLU A 167 -20.90 9.81 2.99
CA GLU A 167 -21.15 8.51 2.40
C GLU A 167 -19.92 7.95 1.66
N PHE A 168 -19.12 8.83 1.05
CA PHE A 168 -17.91 8.50 0.27
C PHE A 168 -16.71 9.35 0.71
N PRO A 169 -16.08 9.08 1.87
CA PRO A 169 -15.02 9.92 2.46
C PRO A 169 -13.79 10.13 1.57
N HIS A 170 -13.55 9.21 0.62
CA HIS A 170 -12.40 9.26 -0.29
C HIS A 170 -12.72 9.87 -1.66
N HIS A 171 -13.93 10.42 -1.85
CA HIS A 171 -14.33 10.97 -3.13
C HIS A 171 -13.74 12.37 -3.35
N SER A 172 -12.64 12.45 -4.11
CA SER A 172 -11.84 13.67 -4.30
C SER A 172 -12.60 14.87 -4.88
N PHE A 173 -13.58 14.64 -5.76
CA PHE A 173 -14.36 15.71 -6.39
C PHE A 173 -15.27 16.44 -5.39
N ALA A 174 -15.95 15.72 -4.50
CA ALA A 174 -16.82 16.34 -3.49
C ALA A 174 -16.02 17.25 -2.54
N TRP A 175 -14.84 16.82 -2.10
CA TRP A 175 -13.93 17.64 -1.30
C TRP A 175 -13.43 18.88 -2.03
N LYS A 176 -13.14 18.78 -3.33
CA LYS A 176 -12.74 19.94 -4.15
C LYS A 176 -13.85 20.97 -4.25
N VAL A 177 -15.09 20.53 -4.42
CA VAL A 177 -16.26 21.43 -4.48
C VAL A 177 -16.47 22.13 -3.14
N LEU A 178 -16.40 21.40 -2.01
CA LEU A 178 -16.46 21.99 -0.67
C LEU A 178 -15.38 23.05 -0.46
N GLY A 179 -14.14 22.75 -0.81
CA GLY A 179 -13.04 23.69 -0.70
C GLY A 179 -13.24 24.96 -1.55
N ALA A 180 -13.83 24.82 -2.75
CA ALA A 180 -14.16 25.96 -3.59
C ALA A 180 -15.27 26.84 -2.99
N ILE A 181 -16.32 26.23 -2.42
CA ILE A 181 -17.43 26.95 -1.77
C ILE A 181 -16.89 27.72 -0.55
N PHE A 182 -16.13 27.08 0.34
CA PHE A 182 -15.58 27.75 1.52
C PHE A 182 -14.68 28.93 1.15
N LYS A 183 -13.89 28.79 0.08
CA LYS A 183 -13.07 29.91 -0.41
C LYS A 183 -13.91 31.07 -0.92
N GLN A 184 -15.02 30.81 -1.61
CA GLN A 184 -15.94 31.87 -2.07
C GLN A 184 -16.65 32.54 -0.92
N THR A 185 -17.10 31.78 0.08
CA THR A 185 -17.81 32.31 1.26
C THR A 185 -16.88 33.16 2.14
N ASP A 186 -15.62 32.73 2.31
CA ASP A 186 -14.63 33.52 3.08
C ASP A 186 -14.21 34.81 2.37
N GLN A 187 -14.27 34.86 1.05
CA GLN A 187 -14.09 36.13 0.29
C GLN A 187 -15.26 37.09 0.41
N LEU A 188 -16.49 36.58 0.51
CA LEU A 188 -17.69 37.40 0.70
C LEU A 188 -17.79 37.97 2.11
N LEU A 189 -17.20 37.33 3.12
CA LEU A 189 -17.16 37.83 4.51
C LEU A 189 -16.07 38.90 4.74
N LYS A 190 -15.14 39.07 3.79
CA LYS A 190 -14.02 40.02 3.85
C LYS A 190 -14.21 41.27 2.95
N SER A 191 -15.31 41.33 2.22
CA SER A 191 -15.72 42.46 1.38
C SER A 191 -16.86 43.28 2.03
#